data_7091a3b13d85f8a7eff30e9b80c83c4b
#
_entry.id   7091a3b13d85f8a7eff30e9b80c83c4b
#
_cell.length_a   1.000
_cell.length_b   1.000
_cell.length_c   1.000
_cell.angle_alpha   90.00
_cell.angle_beta   90.00
_cell.angle_gamma   90.00
#
_symmetry.space_group_name_H-M   'P 1'
#
loop_
_entity.id
_entity.type
_entity.pdbx_description
1 polymer ?
#
loop_
_entity_poly.entity_id
_entity_poly.type
_entity_poly.pdbx_seq_one_letter_code
_entity_poly.pdbx_strand_id
1 'polypeptide(L)'
;MPDSPMTPDLQASLLCDDVRQERNGKFILIGLFDFLGVPGFPVVFQRLCVVNRWCCGLGTFQQKSRIVRPDGCTRVIEGQDVAVTLPDAEANATSIEFFLNVRFETEGTYWIEVLLDGDLKLRYPLKAALVRPPPPPALPA
;
A
#
# COMPACT_ATOMS: atom_id res chain seq x y z
N MET A 1 19.95 16.77 26.57
CA MET A 1 19.20 15.53 26.67
C MET A 1 18.66 15.15 25.31
N PRO A 2 18.77 13.90 24.92
CA PRO A 2 18.09 13.49 23.69
C PRO A 2 16.58 13.66 23.88
N ASP A 3 15.92 14.13 22.83
CA ASP A 3 14.48 14.24 22.84
C ASP A 3 13.85 12.84 22.92
N SER A 4 12.79 12.71 23.69
CA SER A 4 12.03 11.45 23.76
C SER A 4 11.39 11.15 22.41
N PRO A 5 11.35 9.88 22.00
CA PRO A 5 10.65 9.52 20.78
C PRO A 5 9.18 9.94 20.82
N MET A 6 8.69 10.39 19.69
CA MET A 6 7.31 10.79 19.50
C MET A 6 6.73 9.94 18.37
N THR A 7 5.69 9.16 18.67
CA THR A 7 5.06 8.29 17.67
C THR A 7 4.47 9.13 16.53
N PRO A 8 4.84 8.87 15.29
CA PRO A 8 4.33 9.64 14.17
C PRO A 8 2.89 9.28 13.83
N ASP A 9 2.25 10.19 13.09
CA ASP A 9 0.98 9.95 12.44
C ASP A 9 1.22 9.40 11.04
N LEU A 10 0.32 8.52 10.60
CA LEU A 10 0.30 8.10 9.21
C LEU A 10 -0.49 9.13 8.41
N GLN A 11 0.23 9.93 7.64
CA GLN A 11 -0.36 10.99 6.82
C GLN A 11 -1.19 10.42 5.68
N ALA A 12 -0.68 9.36 5.02
CA ALA A 12 -1.34 8.73 3.90
C ALA A 12 -0.80 7.31 3.69
N SER A 13 -1.67 6.44 3.18
CA SER A 13 -1.29 5.13 2.65
C SER A 13 -2.05 4.92 1.36
N LEU A 14 -1.34 4.67 0.27
CA LEU A 14 -1.91 4.61 -1.07
C LEU A 14 -1.37 3.39 -1.81
N LEU A 15 -2.22 2.83 -2.68
CA LEU A 15 -1.86 1.73 -3.58
C LEU A 15 -1.68 2.28 -4.99
N CYS A 16 -0.60 1.87 -5.64
CA CYS A 16 -0.35 2.24 -7.02
C CYS A 16 0.42 1.14 -7.77
N ASP A 17 0.48 1.27 -9.09
CA ASP A 17 1.17 0.30 -9.93
C ASP A 17 2.68 0.48 -9.87
N ASP A 18 3.15 1.71 -9.82
CA ASP A 18 4.58 2.03 -9.82
C ASP A 18 4.84 3.38 -9.17
N VAL A 19 6.08 3.58 -8.77
CA VAL A 19 6.56 4.85 -8.21
C VAL A 19 7.85 5.23 -8.92
N ARG A 20 7.91 6.47 -9.36
CA ARG A 20 9.12 7.08 -9.93
C ARG A 20 9.58 8.21 -9.04
N GLN A 21 10.83 8.58 -9.17
CA GLN A 21 11.39 9.69 -8.42
C GLN A 21 11.99 10.69 -9.39
N GLU A 22 11.60 11.97 -9.26
CA GLU A 22 12.19 13.05 -10.02
C GLU A 22 13.60 13.35 -9.53
N ARG A 23 14.40 14.06 -10.34
CA ARG A 23 15.76 14.46 -9.98
C ARG A 23 15.80 15.29 -8.69
N ASN A 24 14.75 16.07 -8.43
CA ASN A 24 14.62 16.89 -7.22
C ASN A 24 14.21 16.10 -5.99
N GLY A 25 13.99 14.78 -6.09
CA GLY A 25 13.62 13.90 -5.00
C GLY A 25 12.12 13.72 -4.81
N LYS A 26 11.28 14.41 -5.55
CA LYS A 26 9.82 14.24 -5.45
C LYS A 26 9.39 12.91 -6.05
N PHE A 27 8.39 12.29 -5.44
CA PHE A 27 7.84 11.03 -5.93
C PHE A 27 6.68 11.26 -6.89
N ILE A 28 6.60 10.40 -7.89
CA ILE A 28 5.49 10.34 -8.85
C ILE A 28 4.83 8.98 -8.66
N LEU A 29 3.56 8.97 -8.25
CA LEU A 29 2.78 7.76 -8.13
C LEU A 29 2.06 7.51 -9.44
N ILE A 30 2.24 6.31 -10.00
CA ILE A 30 1.67 5.93 -11.31
C ILE A 30 0.63 4.85 -11.09
N GLY A 31 -0.60 5.08 -11.59
CA GLY A 31 -1.66 4.10 -11.49
C GLY A 31 -2.20 3.95 -10.07
N LEU A 32 -2.59 5.05 -9.46
CA LEU A 32 -3.24 5.03 -8.15
C LEU A 32 -4.56 4.29 -8.26
N PHE A 33 -4.78 3.31 -7.37
CA PHE A 33 -6.00 2.51 -7.43
C PHE A 33 -6.52 2.16 -6.03
N ASP A 34 -7.82 1.88 -5.96
CA ASP A 34 -8.52 1.42 -4.77
C ASP A 34 -9.42 0.21 -5.05
N PHE A 35 -9.35 -0.31 -6.27
CA PHE A 35 -10.21 -1.38 -6.76
C PHE A 35 -9.46 -2.23 -7.77
N LEU A 36 -9.62 -3.54 -7.67
CA LEU A 36 -9.07 -4.49 -8.63
C LEU A 36 -10.19 -5.15 -9.42
N GLY A 37 -10.32 -4.75 -10.69
CA GLY A 37 -11.24 -5.39 -11.62
C GLY A 37 -10.51 -6.41 -12.46
N VAL A 38 -10.89 -7.69 -12.36
CA VAL A 38 -10.20 -8.78 -13.03
C VAL A 38 -11.17 -9.69 -13.76
N PRO A 39 -10.73 -10.35 -14.86
CA PRO A 39 -11.61 -11.23 -15.62
C PRO A 39 -11.83 -12.59 -14.98
N GLY A 40 -11.03 -12.98 -14.00
CA GLY A 40 -11.15 -14.27 -13.33
C GLY A 40 -10.27 -14.38 -12.12
N PHE A 41 -10.58 -15.33 -11.24
CA PHE A 41 -9.81 -15.70 -10.07
C PHE A 41 -9.42 -17.17 -10.15
N PRO A 42 -8.26 -17.56 -9.58
CA PRO A 42 -7.25 -16.71 -8.95
C PRO A 42 -6.52 -15.83 -9.96
N VAL A 43 -6.01 -14.71 -9.51
CA VAL A 43 -5.24 -13.78 -10.33
C VAL A 43 -3.96 -13.40 -9.60
N VAL A 44 -2.87 -13.23 -10.34
CA VAL A 44 -1.57 -12.83 -9.80
C VAL A 44 -1.19 -11.48 -10.37
N PHE A 45 -0.94 -10.51 -9.50
CA PHE A 45 -0.37 -9.24 -9.88
C PHE A 45 1.14 -9.32 -9.71
N GLN A 46 1.88 -9.07 -10.79
CA GLN A 46 3.33 -9.17 -10.77
C GLN A 46 3.95 -8.17 -9.80
N ARG A 47 3.36 -6.98 -9.70
CA ARG A 47 3.84 -5.94 -8.80
C ARG A 47 2.70 -5.04 -8.35
N LEU A 48 2.75 -4.70 -7.08
CA LEU A 48 1.81 -3.79 -6.44
C LEU A 48 2.61 -2.97 -5.44
N CYS A 49 2.41 -1.66 -5.45
CA CYS A 49 3.14 -0.75 -4.56
C CYS A 49 2.24 -0.21 -3.47
N VAL A 50 2.76 -0.19 -2.24
CA VAL A 50 2.15 0.50 -1.11
C VAL A 50 3.05 1.67 -0.74
N VAL A 51 2.49 2.88 -0.75
CA VAL A 51 3.21 4.10 -0.40
C VAL A 51 2.64 4.63 0.91
N ASN A 52 3.48 4.68 1.93
CA ASN A 52 3.11 5.19 3.25
C ASN A 52 3.90 6.45 3.56
N ARG A 53 3.21 7.49 4.01
CA ARG A 53 3.84 8.74 4.45
C ARG A 53 3.58 8.96 5.92
N TRP A 54 4.67 9.26 6.64
CA TRP A 54 4.65 9.49 8.07
C TRP A 54 5.07 10.92 8.38
N CYS A 55 4.47 11.53 9.39
CA CYS A 55 4.78 12.89 9.82
C CYS A 55 4.47 13.05 11.31
N CYS A 56 4.79 14.22 11.84
CA CYS A 56 4.45 14.62 13.23
C CYS A 56 5.03 13.69 14.28
N GLY A 57 6.23 13.17 14.02
CA GLY A 57 6.89 12.28 14.97
C GLY A 57 8.36 12.61 15.13
N LEU A 58 9.02 11.89 16.01
CA LEU A 58 10.46 12.06 16.28
C LEU A 58 11.04 10.70 16.65
N GLY A 59 12.10 10.31 15.97
CA GLY A 59 12.80 9.06 16.24
C GLY A 59 12.80 8.09 15.06
N THR A 60 13.20 6.85 15.35
CA THR A 60 13.23 5.77 14.37
C THR A 60 12.25 4.68 14.78
N PHE A 61 11.44 4.26 13.82
CA PHE A 61 10.36 3.30 14.01
C PHE A 61 10.45 2.22 12.94
N GLN A 62 9.83 1.08 13.18
CA GLN A 62 9.76 -0.01 12.21
C GLN A 62 8.35 -0.09 11.66
N GLN A 63 8.18 0.15 10.36
CA GLN A 63 6.87 0.04 9.72
C GLN A 63 6.78 -1.22 8.89
N LYS A 64 5.58 -1.76 8.79
CA LYS A 64 5.27 -2.94 7.99
C LYS A 64 3.90 -2.76 7.37
N SER A 65 3.75 -3.18 6.11
CA SER A 65 2.46 -3.25 5.44
C SER A 65 2.15 -4.69 5.07
N ARG A 66 0.87 -5.03 5.08
CA ARG A 66 0.41 -6.36 4.68
C ARG A 66 -0.97 -6.31 4.05
N ILE A 67 -1.28 -7.32 3.27
CA ILE A 67 -2.60 -7.50 2.67
C ILE A 67 -3.24 -8.72 3.29
N VAL A 68 -4.47 -8.57 3.75
CA VAL A 68 -5.22 -9.60 4.45
C VAL A 68 -6.42 -9.99 3.59
N ARG A 69 -6.76 -11.29 3.62
CA ARG A 69 -7.90 -11.84 2.87
C ARG A 69 -9.23 -11.31 3.41
N PRO A 70 -10.32 -11.53 2.64
CA PRO A 70 -11.66 -11.12 3.09
C PRO A 70 -12.10 -11.69 4.45
N ASP A 71 -11.49 -12.79 4.90
CA ASP A 71 -11.75 -13.33 6.25
C ASP A 71 -11.26 -12.41 7.38
N GLY A 72 -10.45 -11.40 7.04
CA GLY A 72 -9.93 -10.42 7.99
C GLY A 72 -8.73 -10.88 8.80
N CYS A 73 -8.20 -12.08 8.59
CA CYS A 73 -7.07 -12.60 9.35
C CYS A 73 -6.01 -13.34 8.53
N THR A 74 -6.38 -14.05 7.47
CA THR A 74 -5.41 -14.77 6.65
C THR A 74 -4.64 -13.79 5.75
N ARG A 75 -3.32 -13.82 5.83
CA ARG A 75 -2.47 -12.90 5.06
C ARG A 75 -2.30 -13.39 3.63
N VAL A 76 -2.49 -12.48 2.68
CA VAL A 76 -2.15 -12.70 1.27
C VAL A 76 -0.65 -12.54 1.11
N ILE A 77 -0.12 -11.44 1.64
CA ILE A 77 1.30 -11.12 1.62
C ILE A 77 1.62 -10.21 2.79
N GLU A 78 2.81 -10.33 3.33
CA GLU A 78 3.30 -9.50 4.41
C GLU A 78 4.67 -8.96 4.03
N GLY A 79 4.84 -7.65 4.12
CA GLY A 79 6.11 -6.99 3.91
C GLY A 79 7.05 -7.21 5.08
N GLN A 80 8.28 -6.77 4.91
CA GLN A 80 9.28 -6.76 5.97
C GLN A 80 9.22 -5.46 6.73
N ASP A 81 9.81 -5.44 7.92
CA ASP A 81 9.98 -4.21 8.68
C ASP A 81 10.91 -3.26 7.93
N VAL A 82 10.47 -2.03 7.75
CA VAL A 82 11.23 -0.96 7.10
C VAL A 82 11.42 0.16 8.10
N ALA A 83 12.66 0.62 8.29
CA ALA A 83 12.95 1.71 9.20
C ALA A 83 12.39 3.03 8.68
N VAL A 84 11.68 3.74 9.54
CA VAL A 84 11.14 5.07 9.30
C VAL A 84 11.82 6.01 10.29
N THR A 85 12.58 6.99 9.79
CA THR A 85 13.31 7.93 10.63
C THR A 85 12.78 9.34 10.44
N LEU A 86 12.39 9.94 11.53
CA LEU A 86 11.94 11.33 11.59
C LEU A 86 12.90 12.10 12.49
N PRO A 87 13.81 12.90 11.90
CA PRO A 87 14.85 13.60 12.68
C PRO A 87 14.30 14.75 13.53
N ASP A 88 13.16 15.28 13.16
CA ASP A 88 12.47 16.33 13.90
C ASP A 88 10.96 16.27 13.66
N ALA A 89 10.20 17.07 14.46
CA ALA A 89 8.75 17.04 14.44
C ALA A 89 8.12 17.61 13.15
N GLU A 90 8.90 18.27 12.32
CA GLU A 90 8.43 18.82 11.04
C GLU A 90 8.82 17.97 9.84
N ALA A 91 9.58 16.89 10.07
CA ALA A 91 10.02 16.00 9.03
C ALA A 91 8.88 15.10 8.50
N ASN A 92 9.03 14.68 7.26
CA ASN A 92 8.19 13.65 6.66
C ASN A 92 9.08 12.49 6.26
N ALA A 93 8.53 11.29 6.33
CA ALA A 93 9.18 10.09 5.82
C ALA A 93 8.22 9.35 4.90
N THR A 94 8.71 9.00 3.71
CA THR A 94 7.94 8.25 2.72
C THR A 94 8.57 6.87 2.58
N SER A 95 7.74 5.84 2.75
CA SER A 95 8.13 4.46 2.56
C SER A 95 7.40 3.89 1.36
N ILE A 96 8.15 3.23 0.47
CA ILE A 96 7.61 2.61 -0.73
C ILE A 96 7.91 1.14 -0.64
N GLU A 97 6.86 0.31 -0.58
CA GLU A 97 7.00 -1.13 -0.55
C GLU A 97 6.48 -1.73 -1.86
N PHE A 98 7.28 -2.58 -2.48
CA PHE A 98 6.88 -3.33 -3.66
C PHE A 98 6.55 -4.75 -3.26
N PHE A 99 5.31 -5.15 -3.45
CA PHE A 99 4.90 -6.53 -3.30
C PHE A 99 4.90 -7.21 -4.66
N LEU A 100 5.59 -8.34 -4.75
CA LEU A 100 5.75 -9.08 -6.01
C LEU A 100 4.91 -10.35 -6.00
N ASN A 101 4.32 -10.67 -7.15
CA ASN A 101 3.56 -11.89 -7.36
C ASN A 101 2.44 -12.06 -6.33
N VAL A 102 1.64 -11.02 -6.18
CA VAL A 102 0.55 -10.99 -5.22
C VAL A 102 -0.64 -11.76 -5.78
N ARG A 103 -1.04 -12.83 -5.11
CA ARG A 103 -2.10 -13.72 -5.55
C ARG A 103 -3.40 -13.44 -4.81
N PHE A 104 -4.43 -13.11 -5.57
CA PHE A 104 -5.80 -12.96 -5.08
C PHE A 104 -6.60 -14.18 -5.48
N GLU A 105 -7.04 -14.98 -4.51
CA GLU A 105 -7.70 -16.27 -4.74
C GLU A 105 -9.15 -16.13 -5.15
N THR A 106 -9.86 -15.19 -4.52
CA THR A 106 -11.30 -15.05 -4.67
C THR A 106 -11.68 -13.58 -4.73
N GLU A 107 -12.85 -13.33 -5.27
CA GLU A 107 -13.47 -12.02 -5.19
C GLU A 107 -13.84 -11.68 -3.73
N GLY A 108 -13.79 -10.41 -3.37
CA GLY A 108 -14.12 -9.94 -2.04
C GLY A 108 -13.39 -8.68 -1.66
N THR A 109 -13.55 -8.27 -0.41
CA THR A 109 -12.86 -7.12 0.15
C THR A 109 -11.62 -7.57 0.90
N TYR A 110 -10.48 -7.25 0.35
CA TYR A 110 -9.17 -7.43 1.00
C TYR A 110 -8.86 -6.22 1.86
N TRP A 111 -7.95 -6.38 2.80
CA TRP A 111 -7.63 -5.32 3.75
C TRP A 111 -6.15 -5.03 3.70
N ILE A 112 -5.83 -3.76 3.52
CA ILE A 112 -4.45 -3.28 3.65
C ILE A 112 -4.26 -2.86 5.08
N GLU A 113 -3.21 -3.37 5.72
CA GLU A 113 -2.90 -3.04 7.10
C GLU A 113 -1.51 -2.46 7.18
N VAL A 114 -1.39 -1.32 7.85
CA VAL A 114 -0.12 -0.63 8.09
C VAL A 114 0.16 -0.64 9.58
N LEU A 115 1.32 -1.17 9.94
CA LEU A 115 1.75 -1.31 11.32
C LEU A 115 2.99 -0.46 11.58
N LEU A 116 3.11 0.04 12.80
CA LEU A 116 4.30 0.74 13.26
C LEU A 116 4.70 0.14 14.60
N ASP A 117 5.94 -0.34 14.71
CA ASP A 117 6.45 -1.05 15.89
C ASP A 117 5.48 -2.15 16.37
N GLY A 118 4.86 -2.86 15.43
CA GLY A 118 3.92 -3.93 15.69
C GLY A 118 2.48 -3.50 15.96
N ASP A 119 2.22 -2.20 16.11
CA ASP A 119 0.88 -1.67 16.37
C ASP A 119 0.17 -1.31 15.06
N LEU A 120 -1.07 -1.75 14.92
CA LEU A 120 -1.89 -1.42 13.75
C LEU A 120 -2.25 0.07 13.78
N LYS A 121 -1.86 0.78 12.72
CA LYS A 121 -2.11 2.23 12.59
C LYS A 121 -3.23 2.55 11.61
N LEU A 122 -3.39 1.73 10.58
CA LEU A 122 -4.41 1.96 9.57
C LEU A 122 -4.80 0.63 8.94
N ARG A 123 -6.08 0.49 8.71
CA ARG A 123 -6.65 -0.62 7.96
C ARG A 123 -7.65 -0.05 6.98
N TYR A 124 -7.49 -0.38 5.70
CA TYR A 124 -8.41 0.12 4.69
C TYR A 124 -8.70 -0.95 3.63
N PRO A 125 -9.86 -0.86 2.96
CA PRO A 125 -10.30 -1.90 2.04
C PRO A 125 -9.66 -1.78 0.67
N LEU A 126 -9.46 -2.93 0.04
CA LEU A 126 -9.17 -3.08 -1.37
C LEU A 126 -10.14 -4.10 -1.94
N LYS A 127 -11.11 -3.65 -2.69
CA LYS A 127 -12.11 -4.54 -3.27
C LYS A 127 -11.58 -5.16 -4.56
N ALA A 128 -11.65 -6.49 -4.64
CA ALA A 128 -11.35 -7.25 -5.84
C ALA A 128 -12.62 -7.89 -6.36
N ALA A 129 -12.95 -7.67 -7.62
CA ALA A 129 -14.19 -8.15 -8.21
C ALA A 129 -14.00 -8.56 -9.67
N LEU A 130 -14.87 -9.47 -10.09
CA LEU A 130 -14.95 -9.85 -11.50
C LEU A 130 -15.53 -8.69 -12.30
N VAL A 131 -14.87 -8.36 -13.39
CA VAL A 131 -15.35 -7.37 -14.34
C VAL A 131 -15.35 -7.99 -15.73
N ARG A 132 -16.40 -7.70 -16.49
CA ARG A 132 -16.43 -8.09 -17.89
C ARG A 132 -15.64 -7.06 -18.67
N PRO A 133 -14.77 -7.51 -19.60
CA PRO A 133 -14.15 -6.57 -20.51
C PRO A 133 -15.25 -5.84 -21.30
N PRO A 134 -15.06 -4.56 -21.66
CA PRO A 134 -16.05 -3.87 -22.46
C PRO A 134 -16.24 -4.60 -23.79
N PRO A 135 -17.48 -4.63 -24.36
CA PRO A 135 -17.67 -5.25 -25.64
C PRO A 135 -16.83 -4.53 -26.70
N PRO A 136 -16.33 -5.27 -27.71
CA PRO A 136 -15.60 -4.62 -28.78
C PRO A 136 -16.48 -3.56 -29.44
N PRO A 137 -15.89 -2.45 -29.92
CA PRO A 137 -16.69 -1.46 -30.65
C PRO A 137 -17.38 -2.09 -31.84
N ALA A 138 -18.62 -1.65 -32.05
CA ALA A 138 -19.38 -2.14 -33.21
C ALA A 138 -18.64 -1.77 -34.50
N LEU A 139 -18.54 -2.74 -35.44
CA LEU A 139 -17.97 -2.44 -36.73
C LEU A 139 -18.89 -1.48 -37.48
N PRO A 140 -18.33 -0.50 -38.20
CA PRO A 140 -19.15 0.36 -38.99
C PRO A 140 -19.88 -0.45 -40.09
N ALA A 141 -21.12 -0.08 -40.32
CA ALA A 141 -21.95 -0.75 -41.31
C ALA A 141 -21.42 -0.51 -42.74
#